data_d4d7d9aa1e0434aef8caec4b8dcec036
#
_entry.id   d4d7d9aa1e0434aef8caec4b8dcec036
#
_cell.length_a   1.000
_cell.length_b   1.000
_cell.length_c   1.000
_cell.angle_alpha   90.00
_cell.angle_beta   90.00
_cell.angle_gamma   90.00
#
_symmetry.space_group_name_H-M   'P 1'
#
loop_
_entity.id
_entity.type
_entity.pdbx_description
1 polymer ?
#
loop_
_entity_poly.entity_id
_entity_poly.type
_entity_poly.pdbx_seq_one_letter_code
_entity_poly.pdbx_strand_id
1 'polypeptide(L)'
;MFDPETLRTFIAVAETGSFSKAAERLCKTTATISYRIKLLEENTGVALFFRTTRSVTLTAAGEHLLCQARDWLGWLESMPSELQQVNDGVERQVNIVINNLLYNPQAVARLLAWLNERYPFTQFHISRQIYMGVWDSLLYEGFSLAIGVTGTEALANTFSLDPLGSVQWRFVMAADHPLANVEEPLTEAQLRRFPAVNIE
;
A
#
# COMPACT_ATOMS: atom_id res chain seq x y z
N MET A 1 0.79 31.18 -10.88
CA MET A 1 0.24 30.33 -9.83
C MET A 1 -0.08 28.96 -10.42
N PHE A 2 0.19 27.91 -9.68
CA PHE A 2 -0.05 26.52 -10.13
C PHE A 2 -1.53 26.15 -9.94
N ASP A 3 -2.38 26.55 -10.86
CA ASP A 3 -3.79 26.12 -10.87
C ASP A 3 -3.98 24.90 -11.81
N PRO A 4 -5.02 24.08 -11.60
CA PRO A 4 -5.24 22.87 -12.39
C PRO A 4 -5.36 23.10 -13.90
N GLU A 5 -5.92 24.22 -14.32
CA GLU A 5 -6.08 24.52 -15.74
C GLU A 5 -4.74 24.90 -16.39
N THR A 6 -3.88 25.61 -15.66
CA THR A 6 -2.51 25.93 -16.10
C THR A 6 -1.67 24.65 -16.19
N LEU A 7 -1.77 23.73 -15.21
CA LEU A 7 -1.06 22.46 -15.24
C LEU A 7 -1.56 21.56 -16.39
N ARG A 8 -2.86 21.47 -16.63
CA ARG A 8 -3.40 20.75 -17.81
C ARG A 8 -2.90 21.36 -19.12
N THR A 9 -2.81 22.68 -19.19
CA THR A 9 -2.26 23.38 -20.36
C THR A 9 -0.80 23.01 -20.57
N PHE A 10 -0.01 23.03 -19.52
CA PHE A 10 1.40 22.65 -19.56
C PHE A 10 1.60 21.19 -20.02
N ILE A 11 0.86 20.26 -19.44
CA ILE A 11 0.89 18.84 -19.83
C ILE A 11 0.51 18.67 -21.32
N ALA A 12 -0.53 19.32 -21.77
CA ALA A 12 -0.98 19.23 -23.16
C ALA A 12 0.10 19.72 -24.14
N VAL A 13 0.81 20.82 -23.83
CA VAL A 13 1.94 21.30 -24.65
C VAL A 13 3.10 20.32 -24.62
N ALA A 14 3.42 19.77 -23.44
CA ALA A 14 4.48 18.79 -23.28
C ALA A 14 4.25 17.52 -24.10
N GLU A 15 3.03 16.99 -24.04
CA GLU A 15 2.64 15.75 -24.74
C GLU A 15 2.51 15.93 -26.26
N THR A 16 2.01 17.06 -26.71
CA THR A 16 1.80 17.31 -28.15
C THR A 16 3.04 17.86 -28.85
N GLY A 17 4.01 18.40 -28.09
CA GLY A 17 5.18 19.12 -28.63
C GLY A 17 4.80 20.36 -29.47
N SER A 18 3.59 20.90 -29.29
CA SER A 18 3.05 21.99 -30.13
C SER A 18 1.99 22.79 -29.39
N PHE A 19 2.16 24.10 -29.36
CA PHE A 19 1.14 25.02 -28.80
C PHE A 19 -0.19 24.97 -29.58
N SER A 20 -0.15 24.83 -30.90
CA SER A 20 -1.36 24.76 -31.73
C SER A 20 -2.15 23.45 -31.49
N LYS A 21 -1.45 22.30 -31.46
CA LYS A 21 -2.09 21.02 -31.16
C LYS A 21 -2.64 20.95 -29.72
N ALA A 22 -1.93 21.54 -28.77
CA ALA A 22 -2.42 21.66 -27.41
C ALA A 22 -3.66 22.54 -27.31
N ALA A 23 -3.70 23.63 -28.08
CA ALA A 23 -4.87 24.51 -28.17
C ALA A 23 -6.09 23.77 -28.74
N GLU A 24 -5.93 23.02 -29.82
CA GLU A 24 -6.97 22.17 -30.40
C GLU A 24 -7.49 21.13 -29.38
N ARG A 25 -6.57 20.40 -28.73
CA ARG A 25 -6.92 19.37 -27.72
C ARG A 25 -7.71 19.94 -26.54
N LEU A 26 -7.39 21.17 -26.12
CA LEU A 26 -8.04 21.82 -24.98
C LEU A 26 -9.22 22.74 -25.38
N CYS A 27 -9.58 22.80 -26.67
CA CYS A 27 -10.61 23.70 -27.19
C CYS A 27 -10.37 25.16 -26.81
N LYS A 28 -9.12 25.62 -26.89
CA LYS A 28 -8.66 26.99 -26.60
C LYS A 28 -7.94 27.60 -27.81
N THR A 29 -7.61 28.88 -27.72
CA THR A 29 -6.77 29.53 -28.73
C THR A 29 -5.28 29.32 -28.41
N THR A 30 -4.44 29.28 -29.44
CA THR A 30 -2.97 29.22 -29.28
C THR A 30 -2.44 30.38 -28.43
N ALA A 31 -3.04 31.59 -28.58
CA ALA A 31 -2.69 32.73 -27.76
C ALA A 31 -2.95 32.51 -26.28
N THR A 32 -4.08 31.89 -25.92
CA THR A 32 -4.40 31.54 -24.52
C THR A 32 -3.42 30.54 -23.96
N ILE A 33 -3.05 29.49 -24.71
CA ILE A 33 -2.08 28.49 -24.29
C ILE A 33 -0.71 29.14 -24.08
N SER A 34 -0.26 29.95 -25.06
CA SER A 34 1.03 30.65 -24.99
C SER A 34 1.12 31.60 -23.79
N TYR A 35 0.05 32.34 -23.54
CA TYR A 35 -0.04 33.25 -22.40
C TYR A 35 0.09 32.51 -21.05
N ARG A 36 -0.67 31.41 -20.89
CA ARG A 36 -0.62 30.61 -19.65
C ARG A 36 0.76 30.01 -19.40
N ILE A 37 1.40 29.47 -20.43
CA ILE A 37 2.75 28.91 -20.28
C ILE A 37 3.75 30.02 -19.96
N LYS A 38 3.65 31.17 -20.63
CA LYS A 38 4.51 32.32 -20.33
C LYS A 38 4.36 32.76 -18.86
N LEU A 39 3.13 32.90 -18.38
CA LEU A 39 2.85 33.26 -16.99
C LEU A 39 3.37 32.22 -16.00
N LEU A 40 3.31 30.94 -16.34
CA LEU A 40 3.86 29.86 -15.53
C LEU A 40 5.39 29.96 -15.45
N GLU A 41 6.07 30.18 -16.58
CA GLU A 41 7.52 30.36 -16.64
C GLU A 41 7.96 31.66 -15.88
N GLU A 42 7.22 32.74 -16.00
CA GLU A 42 7.46 33.98 -15.24
C GLU A 42 7.33 33.78 -13.74
N ASN A 43 6.29 33.05 -13.29
CA ASN A 43 6.05 32.78 -11.87
C ASN A 43 7.07 31.81 -11.26
N THR A 44 7.65 30.93 -12.05
CA THR A 44 8.68 29.97 -11.60
C THR A 44 10.09 30.53 -11.75
N GLY A 45 10.27 31.58 -12.57
CA GLY A 45 11.56 32.15 -12.87
C GLY A 45 12.45 31.27 -13.78
N VAL A 46 11.91 30.17 -14.33
CA VAL A 46 12.65 29.23 -15.18
C VAL A 46 11.88 28.92 -16.46
N ALA A 47 12.62 28.73 -17.56
CA ALA A 47 12.02 28.24 -18.80
C ALA A 47 11.68 26.75 -18.64
N LEU A 48 10.47 26.38 -19.02
CA LEU A 48 9.99 25.01 -18.99
C LEU A 48 10.07 24.33 -20.37
N PHE A 49 10.13 25.12 -21.42
CA PHE A 49 10.24 24.65 -22.79
C PHE A 49 11.39 25.28 -23.54
N PHE A 50 12.11 24.48 -24.30
CA PHE A 50 12.93 24.94 -25.42
C PHE A 50 12.01 25.16 -26.61
N ARG A 51 12.03 26.36 -27.19
CA ARG A 51 11.18 26.73 -28.32
C ARG A 51 12.07 27.00 -29.54
N THR A 52 11.87 26.27 -30.59
CA THR A 52 12.43 26.56 -31.92
C THR A 52 11.30 26.80 -32.90
N THR A 53 11.61 27.25 -34.09
CA THR A 53 10.61 27.42 -35.17
C THR A 53 9.97 26.11 -35.61
N ARG A 54 10.57 24.95 -35.26
CA ARG A 54 10.14 23.62 -35.72
C ARG A 54 9.73 22.68 -34.59
N SER A 55 10.09 22.95 -33.35
CA SER A 55 9.85 22.04 -32.23
C SER A 55 9.70 22.76 -30.89
N VAL A 56 8.92 22.16 -30.02
CA VAL A 56 8.77 22.51 -28.63
C VAL A 56 9.13 21.29 -27.81
N THR A 57 10.18 21.37 -26.99
CA THR A 57 10.65 20.28 -26.14
C THR A 57 10.81 20.77 -24.70
N LEU A 58 10.71 19.88 -23.73
CA LEU A 58 10.87 20.22 -22.33
C LEU A 58 12.33 20.55 -21.99
N THR A 59 12.51 21.46 -21.06
CA THR A 59 13.76 21.62 -20.30
C THR A 59 13.83 20.60 -19.17
N ALA A 60 14.97 20.44 -18.49
CA ALA A 60 15.06 19.60 -17.29
C ALA A 60 14.06 20.03 -16.19
N ALA A 61 13.85 21.35 -16.03
CA ALA A 61 12.81 21.88 -15.13
C ALA A 61 11.40 21.51 -15.60
N GLY A 62 11.17 21.55 -16.93
CA GLY A 62 9.91 21.13 -17.54
C GLY A 62 9.63 19.63 -17.34
N GLU A 63 10.63 18.76 -17.50
CA GLU A 63 10.48 17.33 -17.24
C GLU A 63 10.13 17.05 -15.77
N HIS A 64 10.82 17.71 -14.85
CA HIS A 64 10.51 17.60 -13.43
C HIS A 64 9.07 18.06 -13.13
N LEU A 65 8.68 19.22 -13.65
CA LEU A 65 7.31 19.72 -13.47
C LEU A 65 6.27 18.80 -14.08
N LEU A 66 6.55 18.15 -15.23
CA LEU A 66 5.61 17.24 -15.89
C LEU A 66 5.25 16.05 -14.98
N CYS A 67 6.25 15.46 -14.31
CA CYS A 67 6.04 14.39 -13.35
C CYS A 67 5.15 14.86 -12.20
N GLN A 68 5.52 15.97 -11.54
CA GLN A 68 4.78 16.51 -10.40
C GLN A 68 3.34 16.96 -10.78
N ALA A 69 3.18 17.58 -11.94
CA ALA A 69 1.88 18.04 -12.39
C ALA A 69 0.89 16.92 -12.65
N ARG A 70 1.36 15.78 -13.18
CA ARG A 70 0.53 14.58 -13.35
C ARG A 70 0.07 14.01 -12.01
N ASP A 71 0.99 13.89 -11.05
CA ASP A 71 0.67 13.39 -9.71
C ASP A 71 -0.34 14.30 -9.00
N TRP A 72 -0.16 15.61 -9.06
CA TRP A 72 -1.08 16.58 -8.43
C TRP A 72 -2.47 16.58 -9.07
N LEU A 73 -2.55 16.52 -10.40
CA LEU A 73 -3.85 16.43 -11.07
C LEU A 73 -4.54 15.11 -10.80
N GLY A 74 -3.80 13.99 -10.78
CA GLY A 74 -4.33 12.68 -10.41
C GLY A 74 -4.89 12.69 -8.99
N TRP A 75 -4.15 13.28 -8.04
CA TRP A 75 -4.62 13.44 -6.67
C TRP A 75 -5.89 14.31 -6.57
N LEU A 76 -5.96 15.44 -7.29
CA LEU A 76 -7.15 16.28 -7.31
C LEU A 76 -8.36 15.55 -7.92
N GLU A 77 -8.16 14.74 -8.93
CA GLU A 77 -9.21 13.96 -9.57
C GLU A 77 -9.71 12.81 -8.68
N SER A 78 -8.86 12.25 -7.81
CA SER A 78 -9.23 11.20 -6.85
C SER A 78 -9.95 11.74 -5.60
N MET A 79 -9.80 13.03 -5.28
CA MET A 79 -10.32 13.66 -4.06
C MET A 79 -11.82 13.42 -3.82
N PRO A 80 -12.72 13.55 -4.81
CA PRO A 80 -14.16 13.30 -4.58
C PRO A 80 -14.42 11.85 -4.11
N SER A 81 -13.71 10.88 -4.70
CA SER A 81 -13.86 9.46 -4.32
C SER A 81 -13.28 9.17 -2.94
N GLU A 82 -12.17 9.82 -2.58
CA GLU A 82 -11.60 9.72 -1.23
C GLU A 82 -12.57 10.27 -0.18
N LEU A 83 -13.15 11.46 -0.43
CA LEU A 83 -14.14 12.07 0.45
C LEU A 83 -15.39 11.22 0.61
N GLN A 84 -15.84 10.57 -0.48
CA GLN A 84 -16.98 9.66 -0.44
C GLN A 84 -16.67 8.45 0.46
N GLN A 85 -15.50 7.83 0.32
CA GLN A 85 -15.11 6.69 1.17
C GLN A 85 -15.03 7.07 2.65
N VAL A 86 -14.49 8.25 2.97
CA VAL A 86 -14.49 8.75 4.35
C VAL A 86 -15.90 8.95 4.88
N ASN A 87 -16.81 9.52 4.06
CA ASN A 87 -18.22 9.70 4.43
C ASN A 87 -18.94 8.36 4.66
N ASP A 88 -18.58 7.33 3.90
CA ASP A 88 -19.12 5.97 4.02
C ASP A 88 -18.50 5.18 5.19
N GLY A 89 -17.66 5.83 6.00
CA GLY A 89 -17.05 5.25 7.20
C GLY A 89 -15.88 4.31 6.92
N VAL A 90 -15.29 4.36 5.73
CA VAL A 90 -14.10 3.57 5.40
C VAL A 90 -12.88 4.16 6.09
N GLU A 91 -12.16 3.34 6.85
CA GLU A 91 -10.97 3.75 7.58
C GLU A 91 -9.83 4.13 6.64
N ARG A 92 -9.14 5.24 6.96
CA ARG A 92 -7.97 5.71 6.19
C ARG A 92 -6.71 4.89 6.42
N GLN A 93 -6.62 4.23 7.56
CA GLN A 93 -5.50 3.39 7.94
C GLN A 93 -6.00 2.14 8.65
N VAL A 94 -5.56 0.98 8.22
CA VAL A 94 -5.84 -0.31 8.85
C VAL A 94 -4.54 -1.00 9.16
N ASN A 95 -4.30 -1.27 10.44
CA ASN A 95 -3.13 -1.98 10.93
C ASN A 95 -3.49 -3.44 11.15
N ILE A 96 -2.82 -4.35 10.46
CA ILE A 96 -3.07 -5.79 10.46
C ILE A 96 -1.84 -6.50 11.01
N VAL A 97 -1.99 -7.30 12.05
CA VAL A 97 -0.93 -8.18 12.55
C VAL A 97 -1.21 -9.62 12.13
N ILE A 98 -0.19 -10.30 11.61
CA ILE A 98 -0.29 -11.70 11.18
C ILE A 98 0.65 -12.55 12.02
N ASN A 99 0.11 -13.65 12.58
CA ASN A 99 0.94 -14.62 13.28
C ASN A 99 1.96 -15.24 12.31
N ASN A 100 3.22 -15.29 12.72
CA ASN A 100 4.32 -15.82 11.92
C ASN A 100 4.07 -17.24 11.39
N LEU A 101 3.33 -18.06 12.11
CA LEU A 101 2.96 -19.42 11.69
C LEU A 101 2.10 -19.46 10.42
N LEU A 102 1.30 -18.41 10.20
CA LEU A 102 0.41 -18.29 9.04
C LEU A 102 0.95 -17.36 7.97
N TYR A 103 2.09 -16.71 8.24
CA TYR A 103 2.64 -15.73 7.33
C TYR A 103 3.18 -16.37 6.06
N ASN A 104 2.54 -16.06 4.94
CA ASN A 104 2.99 -16.45 3.61
C ASN A 104 3.13 -15.19 2.73
N PRO A 105 4.34 -14.84 2.27
CA PRO A 105 4.57 -13.61 1.51
C PRO A 105 3.69 -13.48 0.25
N GLN A 106 3.47 -14.59 -0.47
CA GLN A 106 2.67 -14.57 -1.69
C GLN A 106 1.18 -14.36 -1.38
N ALA A 107 0.69 -14.96 -0.28
CA ALA A 107 -0.69 -14.75 0.17
C ALA A 107 -0.90 -13.31 0.64
N VAL A 108 0.05 -12.75 1.39
CA VAL A 108 0.02 -11.35 1.86
C VAL A 108 0.06 -10.38 0.67
N ALA A 109 0.91 -10.62 -0.33
CA ALA A 109 0.97 -9.80 -1.53
C ALA A 109 -0.36 -9.79 -2.30
N ARG A 110 -1.01 -10.96 -2.44
CA ARG A 110 -2.34 -11.08 -3.07
C ARG A 110 -3.42 -10.37 -2.24
N LEU A 111 -3.38 -10.51 -0.93
CA LEU A 111 -4.31 -9.82 -0.02
C LEU A 111 -4.15 -8.30 -0.17
N LEU A 112 -2.93 -7.78 -0.13
CA LEU A 112 -2.66 -6.35 -0.31
C LEU A 112 -3.11 -5.84 -1.67
N ALA A 113 -2.85 -6.59 -2.76
CA ALA A 113 -3.31 -6.21 -4.09
C ALA A 113 -4.85 -6.10 -4.15
N TRP A 114 -5.56 -7.08 -3.59
CA TRP A 114 -7.02 -7.08 -3.52
C TRP A 114 -7.56 -5.94 -2.64
N LEU A 115 -6.95 -5.71 -1.47
CA LEU A 115 -7.33 -4.62 -0.57
C LEU A 115 -7.12 -3.24 -1.22
N ASN A 116 -5.98 -3.02 -1.89
CA ASN A 116 -5.69 -1.76 -2.57
C ASN A 116 -6.63 -1.49 -3.76
N GLU A 117 -7.04 -2.55 -4.48
CA GLU A 117 -8.04 -2.41 -5.54
C GLU A 117 -9.42 -2.03 -4.96
N ARG A 118 -9.80 -2.64 -3.85
CA ARG A 118 -11.12 -2.42 -3.21
C ARG A 118 -11.18 -1.12 -2.40
N TYR A 119 -10.08 -0.72 -1.77
CA TYR A 119 -9.95 0.43 -0.87
C TYR A 119 -8.73 1.28 -1.24
N PRO A 120 -8.75 1.98 -2.38
CA PRO A 120 -7.56 2.64 -2.94
C PRO A 120 -7.03 3.81 -2.08
N PHE A 121 -7.83 4.34 -1.16
CA PHE A 121 -7.44 5.45 -0.28
C PHE A 121 -7.18 5.02 1.17
N THR A 122 -7.23 3.72 1.46
CA THR A 122 -6.86 3.14 2.75
C THR A 122 -5.41 2.71 2.74
N GLN A 123 -4.65 3.14 3.73
CA GLN A 123 -3.28 2.66 3.94
C GLN A 123 -3.32 1.39 4.79
N PHE A 124 -2.79 0.30 4.25
CA PHE A 124 -2.68 -0.97 4.96
C PHE A 124 -1.27 -1.14 5.50
N HIS A 125 -1.15 -1.26 6.82
CA HIS A 125 0.09 -1.61 7.49
C HIS A 125 0.01 -3.05 7.98
N ILE A 126 0.90 -3.92 7.49
CA ILE A 126 0.94 -5.32 7.89
C ILE A 126 2.22 -5.58 8.68
N SER A 127 2.05 -6.06 9.90
CA SER A 127 3.13 -6.53 10.77
C SER A 127 3.06 -8.03 10.97
N ARG A 128 4.19 -8.61 11.33
CA ARG A 128 4.32 -10.03 11.63
C ARG A 128 4.79 -10.19 13.07
N GLN A 129 4.04 -10.98 13.85
CA GLN A 129 4.34 -11.23 15.25
C GLN A 129 4.29 -12.74 15.57
N ILE A 130 4.82 -13.09 16.71
CA ILE A 130 4.88 -14.47 17.20
C ILE A 130 4.01 -14.57 18.46
N TYR A 131 3.14 -15.57 18.52
CA TYR A 131 2.29 -15.91 19.69
C TYR A 131 1.69 -14.71 20.42
N MET A 132 2.16 -14.41 21.63
CA MET A 132 1.63 -13.33 22.46
C MET A 132 1.85 -11.94 21.88
N GLY A 133 2.88 -11.73 21.05
CA GLY A 133 3.10 -10.48 20.35
C GLY A 133 1.94 -10.07 19.44
N VAL A 134 1.15 -11.03 18.96
CA VAL A 134 -0.07 -10.73 18.20
C VAL A 134 -1.12 -10.05 19.09
N TRP A 135 -1.27 -10.53 20.34
CA TRP A 135 -2.18 -9.93 21.32
C TRP A 135 -1.67 -8.56 21.79
N ASP A 136 -0.36 -8.43 22.01
CA ASP A 136 0.23 -7.15 22.40
C ASP A 136 0.00 -6.08 21.34
N SER A 137 0.12 -6.45 20.07
CA SER A 137 -0.17 -5.52 18.95
C SER A 137 -1.63 -5.04 18.97
N LEU A 138 -2.60 -5.93 19.22
CA LEU A 138 -4.02 -5.55 19.32
C LEU A 138 -4.32 -4.70 20.56
N LEU A 139 -3.71 -5.03 21.70
CA LEU A 139 -4.05 -4.40 22.98
C LEU A 139 -3.33 -3.06 23.19
N TYR A 140 -2.10 -2.92 22.72
CA TYR A 140 -1.21 -1.83 23.11
C TYR A 140 -0.63 -1.04 21.93
N GLU A 141 -0.58 -1.61 20.72
CA GLU A 141 0.09 -0.98 19.57
C GLU A 141 -0.90 -0.41 18.55
N GLY A 142 -2.20 -0.48 18.82
CA GLY A 142 -3.23 0.12 17.94
C GLY A 142 -3.48 -0.65 16.64
N PHE A 143 -3.26 -1.97 16.63
CA PHE A 143 -3.67 -2.80 15.52
C PHE A 143 -5.17 -3.08 15.59
N SER A 144 -5.83 -2.98 14.43
CA SER A 144 -7.29 -3.15 14.31
C SER A 144 -7.69 -4.59 14.02
N LEU A 145 -6.81 -5.36 13.39
CA LEU A 145 -7.08 -6.73 12.93
C LEU A 145 -5.88 -7.64 13.19
N ALA A 146 -6.15 -8.84 13.69
CA ALA A 146 -5.16 -9.90 13.82
C ALA A 146 -5.56 -11.17 13.09
N ILE A 147 -4.61 -11.79 12.40
CA ILE A 147 -4.79 -13.05 11.69
C ILE A 147 -3.94 -14.13 12.36
N GLY A 148 -4.59 -15.25 12.73
CA GLY A 148 -3.94 -16.40 13.33
C GLY A 148 -3.68 -16.23 14.82
N VAL A 149 -4.61 -15.62 15.52
CA VAL A 149 -4.59 -15.55 16.98
C VAL A 149 -4.89 -16.93 17.53
N THR A 150 -4.02 -17.43 18.39
CA THR A 150 -4.28 -18.65 19.15
C THR A 150 -5.03 -18.29 20.43
N GLY A 151 -6.16 -18.96 20.66
CA GLY A 151 -7.18 -18.52 21.58
C GLY A 151 -6.75 -18.31 23.01
N THR A 152 -7.41 -17.34 23.63
CA THR A 152 -7.74 -17.36 25.04
C THR A 152 -9.16 -16.87 25.20
N GLU A 153 -10.01 -17.70 25.76
CA GLU A 153 -11.40 -17.38 26.09
C GLU A 153 -11.53 -16.07 26.92
N ALA A 154 -10.47 -15.69 27.63
CA ALA A 154 -10.44 -14.49 28.48
C ALA A 154 -10.53 -13.15 27.71
N LEU A 155 -10.12 -13.11 26.44
CA LEU A 155 -10.14 -11.89 25.61
C LEU A 155 -11.31 -11.86 24.61
N ALA A 156 -12.09 -12.93 24.53
CA ALA A 156 -13.22 -13.05 23.61
C ALA A 156 -14.32 -12.00 23.83
N ASN A 157 -14.41 -11.39 25.01
CA ASN A 157 -15.38 -10.34 25.29
C ASN A 157 -14.94 -8.96 24.76
N THR A 158 -13.67 -8.79 24.40
CA THR A 158 -13.12 -7.50 23.93
C THR A 158 -13.01 -7.47 22.40
N PHE A 159 -12.86 -8.63 21.76
CA PHE A 159 -12.67 -8.75 20.34
C PHE A 159 -13.71 -9.69 19.71
N SER A 160 -14.10 -9.41 18.47
CA SER A 160 -14.84 -10.34 17.62
C SER A 160 -13.86 -11.37 17.05
N LEU A 161 -14.19 -12.65 17.17
CA LEU A 161 -13.33 -13.76 16.73
C LEU A 161 -14.05 -14.56 15.64
N ASP A 162 -13.43 -14.60 14.45
CA ASP A 162 -13.91 -15.41 13.33
C ASP A 162 -12.97 -16.61 13.12
N PRO A 163 -13.46 -17.86 13.18
CA PRO A 163 -12.62 -19.03 13.00
C PRO A 163 -12.16 -19.19 11.54
N LEU A 164 -10.85 -19.17 11.31
CA LEU A 164 -10.26 -19.38 9.98
C LEU A 164 -9.92 -20.84 9.68
N GLY A 165 -9.72 -21.66 10.72
CA GLY A 165 -9.32 -23.04 10.58
C GLY A 165 -8.59 -23.57 11.80
N SER A 166 -7.90 -24.70 11.64
CA SER A 166 -7.12 -25.33 12.70
C SER A 166 -5.69 -25.60 12.26
N VAL A 167 -4.74 -25.46 13.18
CA VAL A 167 -3.33 -25.80 12.99
C VAL A 167 -3.05 -27.10 13.71
N GLN A 168 -2.51 -28.07 12.99
CA GLN A 168 -2.08 -29.34 13.59
C GLN A 168 -0.63 -29.23 14.04
N TRP A 169 -0.41 -29.41 15.33
CA TRP A 169 0.92 -29.51 15.91
C TRP A 169 1.43 -30.94 15.81
N ARG A 170 2.71 -31.09 15.49
CA ARG A 170 3.38 -32.39 15.46
C ARG A 170 4.73 -32.27 16.15
N PHE A 171 5.06 -33.26 16.96
CA PHE A 171 6.41 -33.46 17.39
C PHE A 171 7.24 -34.00 16.22
N VAL A 172 8.39 -33.39 15.98
CA VAL A 172 9.33 -33.86 14.97
C VAL A 172 10.68 -34.15 15.64
N MET A 173 11.37 -35.16 15.17
CA MET A 173 12.66 -35.56 15.67
C MET A 173 13.54 -36.08 14.53
N ALA A 174 14.85 -36.14 14.73
CA ALA A 174 15.77 -36.73 13.77
C ALA A 174 15.49 -38.22 13.59
N ALA A 175 15.75 -38.77 12.41
CA ALA A 175 15.49 -40.19 12.12
C ALA A 175 16.29 -41.15 12.97
N ASP A 176 17.44 -40.71 13.49
CA ASP A 176 18.32 -41.45 14.40
C ASP A 176 18.02 -41.20 15.89
N HIS A 177 16.98 -40.44 16.20
CA HIS A 177 16.60 -40.15 17.59
C HIS A 177 16.11 -41.43 18.28
N PRO A 178 16.48 -41.68 19.59
CA PRO A 178 16.09 -42.89 20.31
C PRO A 178 14.60 -43.21 20.35
N LEU A 179 13.74 -42.18 20.21
CA LEU A 179 12.28 -42.31 20.16
C LEU A 179 11.73 -42.48 18.76
N ALA A 180 12.54 -42.39 17.69
CA ALA A 180 12.03 -42.40 16.32
C ALA A 180 11.44 -43.72 15.88
N ASN A 181 11.87 -44.85 16.49
CA ASN A 181 11.42 -46.20 16.15
C ASN A 181 10.44 -46.80 17.18
N VAL A 182 9.87 -45.99 18.07
CA VAL A 182 8.86 -46.44 19.02
C VAL A 182 7.54 -46.53 18.31
N GLU A 183 6.98 -47.73 18.22
CA GLU A 183 5.72 -47.98 17.49
C GLU A 183 4.47 -47.55 18.29
N GLU A 184 4.56 -47.46 19.61
CA GLU A 184 3.48 -47.01 20.49
C GLU A 184 3.42 -45.48 20.59
N PRO A 185 2.23 -44.88 20.89
CA PRO A 185 2.13 -43.48 21.18
C PRO A 185 3.08 -43.03 22.31
N LEU A 186 3.89 -42.03 22.03
CA LEU A 186 4.88 -41.50 23.00
C LEU A 186 4.18 -40.88 24.19
N THR A 187 4.61 -41.24 25.39
CA THR A 187 4.11 -40.65 26.62
C THR A 187 4.88 -39.40 26.98
N GLU A 188 4.23 -38.48 27.71
CA GLU A 188 4.88 -37.25 28.21
C GLU A 188 6.17 -37.54 29.00
N ALA A 189 6.19 -38.61 29.83
CA ALA A 189 7.35 -39.05 30.60
C ALA A 189 8.53 -39.47 29.72
N GLN A 190 8.27 -40.03 28.53
CA GLN A 190 9.31 -40.40 27.56
C GLN A 190 9.85 -39.15 26.89
N LEU A 191 8.98 -38.22 26.47
CA LEU A 191 9.35 -36.97 25.81
C LEU A 191 10.19 -36.07 26.74
N ARG A 192 9.86 -35.97 28.03
CA ARG A 192 10.59 -35.18 29.02
C ARG A 192 12.01 -35.65 29.30
N ARG A 193 12.42 -36.82 28.84
CA ARG A 193 13.81 -37.33 29.00
C ARG A 193 14.79 -36.69 28.01
N PHE A 194 14.32 -36.01 27.03
CA PHE A 194 15.12 -35.40 25.97
C PHE A 194 14.89 -33.90 25.93
N PRO A 195 15.93 -33.12 25.58
CA PRO A 195 15.76 -31.69 25.37
C PRO A 195 14.84 -31.45 24.16
N ALA A 196 13.91 -30.50 24.30
CA ALA A 196 13.01 -30.10 23.24
C ALA A 196 13.29 -28.65 22.86
N VAL A 197 13.16 -28.35 21.56
CA VAL A 197 13.14 -26.97 21.05
C VAL A 197 11.70 -26.61 20.81
N ASN A 198 11.21 -25.62 21.53
CA ASN A 198 9.89 -25.05 21.30
C ASN A 198 10.00 -23.92 20.28
N ILE A 199 9.01 -23.79 19.43
CA ILE A 199 8.82 -22.59 18.62
C ILE A 199 8.04 -21.63 19.49
N GLU A 200 8.72 -20.61 20.02
CA GLU A 200 8.11 -19.51 20.77
C GLU A 200 7.80 -18.32 19.86
#